data_05772912f23f62e34dd5d5f3040e2178
#
_entry.id   05772912f23f62e34dd5d5f3040e2178
#
_cell.length_a   1.000
_cell.length_b   1.000
_cell.length_c   1.000
_cell.angle_alpha   90.00
_cell.angle_beta   90.00
_cell.angle_gamma   90.00
#
_symmetry.space_group_name_H-M   'P 1'
#
loop_
_entity.id
_entity.type
_entity.pdbx_description
1 polymer ?
#
loop_
_entity_poly.entity_id
_entity_poly.type
_entity_poly.pdbx_seq_one_letter_code
_entity_poly.pdbx_strand_id
1 'polypeptide(L)'
;MKVTNIALAGTTLGLANATPVVKRGISDADILNYALTLEHLEATFYAEGLRNYTQQDFVKAGMNDPFYANIQEVASDEKSHVEFLTSALKAAGASPVAACTYNFPSTDVNSFLALASVLEGVGVSAYLGAAASIMNDTYLTAAGSILTVEARHSAYLRASLGEKPYAQAFDNPLEFNEVYTVASPFIVSCPSSNGALPVKAFPALTMSDMSAVVTGSKVNLMAGSGFDMSATDIMAAFITVTGPVWAPLESMGEAKFTVTVPEGVAGQSYVVLVKGNNMATDDNIVAGPAIVEVGKKGAKGSMMGMGMGNGMGKKNMTMSMSSPSAMPTRASTSSMPRSSTSATAAASSSSSPVFNSAKKMSGSIIGVVGAGAFAAALM
;
A
#
# COMPACT_ATOMS: atom_id res chain seq x y z
N MET A 1 -56.33 20.11 10.36
CA MET A 1 -54.91 19.76 10.31
C MET A 1 -54.74 18.37 9.74
N LYS A 2 -54.23 18.24 8.52
CA LYS A 2 -53.94 16.95 7.88
C LYS A 2 -52.47 16.61 8.13
N VAL A 3 -52.21 15.54 8.85
CA VAL A 3 -50.85 15.01 9.07
C VAL A 3 -50.53 14.09 7.91
N THR A 4 -49.53 14.49 7.12
CA THR A 4 -49.06 13.69 6.00
C THR A 4 -47.95 12.76 6.52
N ASN A 5 -48.22 11.45 6.52
CA ASN A 5 -47.19 10.44 6.84
C ASN A 5 -46.20 10.33 5.68
N ILE A 6 -44.96 10.69 5.96
CA ILE A 6 -43.83 10.44 5.04
C ILE A 6 -43.35 9.02 5.33
N ALA A 7 -43.59 8.12 4.39
CA ALA A 7 -43.01 6.77 4.43
C ALA A 7 -41.53 6.86 4.05
N LEU A 8 -40.66 6.55 4.99
CA LEU A 8 -39.21 6.41 4.78
C LEU A 8 -38.99 5.05 4.09
N ALA A 9 -38.71 5.06 2.78
CA ALA A 9 -38.29 3.88 2.06
C ALA A 9 -36.85 3.53 2.49
N GLY A 10 -36.73 2.55 3.38
CA GLY A 10 -35.43 1.97 3.75
C GLY A 10 -34.89 1.15 2.56
N THR A 11 -33.87 1.66 1.90
CA THR A 11 -33.04 0.86 1.01
C THR A 11 -32.18 -0.07 1.87
N THR A 12 -32.56 -1.34 1.94
CA THR A 12 -31.70 -2.38 2.45
C THR A 12 -30.52 -2.54 1.49
N LEU A 13 -29.35 -2.01 1.86
CA LEU A 13 -28.10 -2.41 1.26
C LEU A 13 -27.95 -3.92 1.49
N GLY A 14 -28.18 -4.70 0.45
CA GLY A 14 -27.86 -6.11 0.45
C GLY A 14 -26.36 -6.25 0.61
N LEU A 15 -25.91 -6.57 1.83
CA LEU A 15 -24.57 -7.09 2.03
C LEU A 15 -24.52 -8.40 1.24
N ALA A 16 -23.87 -8.37 0.07
CA ALA A 16 -23.51 -9.59 -0.61
C ALA A 16 -22.68 -10.40 0.40
N ASN A 17 -23.14 -11.60 0.73
CA ASN A 17 -22.36 -12.53 1.51
C ASN A 17 -21.13 -12.92 0.72
N ALA A 18 -20.07 -12.14 0.83
CA ALA A 18 -18.74 -12.58 0.48
C ALA A 18 -18.38 -13.68 1.48
N THR A 19 -18.68 -14.92 1.14
CA THR A 19 -18.13 -16.05 1.87
C THR A 19 -16.62 -15.96 1.73
N PRO A 20 -15.87 -15.86 2.86
CA PRO A 20 -14.42 -15.89 2.78
C PRO A 20 -14.04 -17.23 2.12
N VAL A 21 -13.39 -17.14 0.96
CA VAL A 21 -12.76 -18.32 0.34
C VAL A 21 -11.54 -18.64 1.18
N VAL A 22 -11.73 -19.45 2.21
CA VAL A 22 -10.61 -20.00 2.98
C VAL A 22 -9.85 -20.92 2.03
N LYS A 23 -8.76 -20.44 1.45
CA LYS A 23 -7.80 -21.30 0.76
C LYS A 23 -7.26 -22.30 1.77
N ARG A 24 -7.77 -23.54 1.74
CA ARG A 24 -7.23 -24.64 2.54
C ARG A 24 -5.80 -24.89 2.09
N GLY A 25 -4.85 -24.63 2.96
CA GLY A 25 -3.46 -25.02 2.76
C GLY A 25 -2.38 -24.00 3.07
N ILE A 26 -2.73 -22.72 3.31
CA ILE A 26 -1.74 -21.71 3.74
C ILE A 26 -1.75 -21.67 5.27
N SER A 27 -0.60 -21.92 5.90
CA SER A 27 -0.43 -21.84 7.35
C SER A 27 -0.08 -20.41 7.80
N ASP A 28 -0.28 -20.10 9.09
CA ASP A 28 0.17 -18.81 9.65
C ASP A 28 1.68 -18.59 9.44
N ALA A 29 2.50 -19.64 9.45
CA ALA A 29 3.92 -19.55 9.17
C ALA A 29 4.21 -19.16 7.71
N ASP A 30 3.41 -19.65 6.76
CA ASP A 30 3.51 -19.23 5.35
C ASP A 30 3.10 -17.78 5.19
N ILE A 31 2.04 -17.34 5.88
CA ILE A 31 1.56 -15.95 5.85
C ILE A 31 2.62 -15.00 6.46
N LEU A 32 3.20 -15.37 7.60
CA LEU A 32 4.27 -14.59 8.23
C LEU A 32 5.52 -14.51 7.35
N ASN A 33 5.91 -15.60 6.66
CA ASN A 33 7.03 -15.58 5.72
C ASN A 33 6.73 -14.76 4.45
N TYR A 34 5.49 -14.82 3.99
CA TYR A 34 5.03 -13.96 2.90
C TYR A 34 5.11 -12.48 3.30
N ALA A 35 4.57 -12.10 4.47
CA ALA A 35 4.70 -10.74 4.99
C ALA A 35 6.18 -10.34 5.15
N LEU A 36 7.01 -11.19 5.78
CA LEU A 36 8.44 -10.93 5.95
C LEU A 36 9.19 -10.74 4.62
N THR A 37 8.74 -11.38 3.53
CA THR A 37 9.33 -11.17 2.20
C THR A 37 9.06 -9.73 1.70
N LEU A 38 7.87 -9.21 1.94
CA LEU A 38 7.48 -7.84 1.56
C LEU A 38 8.21 -6.81 2.44
N GLU A 39 8.26 -7.03 3.75
CA GLU A 39 8.98 -6.16 4.69
C GLU A 39 10.48 -6.09 4.39
N HIS A 40 11.10 -7.20 4.02
CA HIS A 40 12.48 -7.19 3.54
C HIS A 40 12.66 -6.34 2.28
N LEU A 41 11.70 -6.35 1.37
CA LEU A 41 11.71 -5.53 0.18
C LEU A 41 11.63 -4.04 0.56
N GLU A 42 10.68 -3.66 1.42
CA GLU A 42 10.47 -2.27 1.86
C GLU A 42 11.63 -1.75 2.69
N ALA A 43 12.09 -2.50 3.69
CA ALA A 43 13.27 -2.13 4.49
C ALA A 43 14.53 -1.95 3.65
N THR A 44 14.75 -2.81 2.63
CA THR A 44 15.88 -2.67 1.71
C THR A 44 15.70 -1.44 0.81
N PHE A 45 14.50 -1.21 0.30
CA PHE A 45 14.17 -0.06 -0.52
C PHE A 45 14.49 1.26 0.18
N TYR A 46 14.02 1.43 1.43
CA TYR A 46 14.31 2.64 2.19
C TYR A 46 15.78 2.76 2.57
N ALA A 47 16.44 1.66 2.95
CA ALA A 47 17.87 1.67 3.25
C ALA A 47 18.71 2.08 2.04
N GLU A 48 18.36 1.62 0.84
CA GLU A 48 19.02 2.01 -0.41
C GLU A 48 18.72 3.46 -0.78
N GLY A 49 17.49 3.90 -0.67
CA GLY A 49 17.07 5.27 -0.93
C GLY A 49 17.82 6.28 -0.05
N LEU A 50 17.87 6.04 1.26
CA LEU A 50 18.58 6.92 2.21
C LEU A 50 20.11 6.87 2.06
N ARG A 51 20.65 5.79 1.50
CA ARG A 51 22.08 5.72 1.12
C ARG A 51 22.36 6.52 -0.15
N ASN A 52 21.43 6.50 -1.11
CA ASN A 52 21.61 7.11 -2.44
C ASN A 52 21.26 8.60 -2.45
N TYR A 53 20.32 9.04 -1.60
CA TYR A 53 19.79 10.41 -1.59
C TYR A 53 20.00 11.05 -0.21
N THR A 54 20.76 12.14 -0.19
CA THR A 54 21.05 12.90 1.04
C THR A 54 19.89 13.84 1.40
N GLN A 55 19.85 14.33 2.64
CA GLN A 55 18.89 15.37 3.07
C GLN A 55 18.89 16.57 2.10
N GLN A 56 20.07 16.96 1.59
CA GLN A 56 20.18 18.08 0.65
C GLN A 56 19.51 17.77 -0.69
N ASP A 57 19.50 16.52 -1.13
CA ASP A 57 18.83 16.13 -2.38
C ASP A 57 17.31 16.14 -2.19
N PHE A 58 16.80 15.76 -1.01
CA PHE A 58 15.39 15.93 -0.65
C PHE A 58 14.99 17.42 -0.64
N VAL A 59 15.80 18.30 -0.05
CA VAL A 59 15.53 19.75 -0.07
C VAL A 59 15.53 20.30 -1.51
N LYS A 60 16.45 19.89 -2.37
CA LYS A 60 16.46 20.27 -3.80
C LYS A 60 15.19 19.77 -4.54
N ALA A 61 14.65 18.63 -4.15
CA ALA A 61 13.39 18.11 -4.67
C ALA A 61 12.14 18.81 -4.08
N GLY A 62 12.33 19.79 -3.19
CA GLY A 62 11.24 20.55 -2.56
C GLY A 62 10.74 19.97 -1.22
N MET A 63 11.38 18.91 -0.74
CA MET A 63 11.03 18.23 0.51
C MET A 63 11.85 18.84 1.67
N ASN A 64 11.31 19.88 2.30
CA ASN A 64 11.97 20.59 3.39
C ASN A 64 11.82 19.84 4.74
N ASP A 65 12.63 20.25 5.74
CA ASP A 65 12.51 19.72 7.09
C ASP A 65 11.07 19.79 7.62
N PRO A 66 10.61 18.76 8.36
CA PRO A 66 11.34 17.58 8.84
C PRO A 66 11.24 16.35 7.93
N PHE A 67 10.97 16.52 6.63
CA PHE A 67 10.61 15.42 5.71
C PHE A 67 11.67 14.30 5.68
N TYR A 68 12.97 14.66 5.54
CA TYR A 68 14.04 13.65 5.49
C TYR A 68 14.12 12.83 6.79
N ALA A 69 13.97 13.49 7.95
CA ALA A 69 13.93 12.81 9.24
C ALA A 69 12.71 11.86 9.36
N ASN A 70 11.57 12.27 8.82
CA ASN A 70 10.39 11.41 8.80
C ASN A 70 10.57 10.18 7.88
N ILE A 71 11.26 10.30 6.74
CA ILE A 71 11.61 9.14 5.89
C ILE A 71 12.61 8.21 6.60
N GLN A 72 13.51 8.75 7.43
CA GLN A 72 14.38 7.93 8.29
C GLN A 72 13.58 7.16 9.34
N GLU A 73 12.51 7.76 9.88
CA GLU A 73 11.61 7.07 10.81
C GLU A 73 10.84 5.96 10.10
N VAL A 74 10.28 6.20 8.91
CA VAL A 74 9.66 5.14 8.09
C VAL A 74 10.63 3.98 7.88
N ALA A 75 11.87 4.26 7.48
CA ALA A 75 12.90 3.21 7.32
C ALA A 75 13.20 2.43 8.61
N SER A 76 13.08 3.08 9.77
CA SER A 76 13.21 2.45 11.09
C SER A 76 12.02 1.57 11.44
N ASP A 77 10.82 1.99 11.08
CA ASP A 77 9.60 1.22 11.26
C ASP A 77 9.65 -0.06 10.41
N GLU A 78 9.99 0.03 9.11
CA GLU A 78 10.14 -1.14 8.24
C GLU A 78 11.17 -2.15 8.74
N LYS A 79 12.29 -1.65 9.25
CA LYS A 79 13.28 -2.52 9.91
C LYS A 79 12.71 -3.21 11.15
N SER A 80 11.88 -2.52 11.92
CA SER A 80 11.24 -3.05 13.12
C SER A 80 10.20 -4.11 12.78
N HIS A 81 9.45 -3.94 11.67
CA HIS A 81 8.54 -4.95 11.13
C HIS A 81 9.30 -6.24 10.76
N VAL A 82 10.44 -6.12 10.04
CA VAL A 82 11.30 -7.26 9.71
C VAL A 82 11.78 -7.99 10.97
N GLU A 83 12.28 -7.27 11.99
CA GLU A 83 12.77 -7.84 13.24
C GLU A 83 11.64 -8.55 14.00
N PHE A 84 10.46 -7.95 14.05
CA PHE A 84 9.27 -8.52 14.68
C PHE A 84 8.83 -9.83 14.01
N LEU A 85 8.62 -9.83 12.68
CA LEU A 85 8.17 -11.01 11.93
C LEU A 85 9.22 -12.14 12.00
N THR A 86 10.50 -11.80 11.89
CA THR A 86 11.60 -12.76 12.06
C THR A 86 11.55 -13.44 13.45
N SER A 87 11.29 -12.66 14.49
CA SER A 87 11.20 -13.17 15.86
C SER A 87 9.94 -14.02 16.07
N ALA A 88 8.81 -13.61 15.51
CA ALA A 88 7.55 -14.35 15.56
C ALA A 88 7.66 -15.73 14.88
N LEU A 89 8.26 -15.79 13.69
CA LEU A 89 8.53 -17.03 12.98
C LEU A 89 9.42 -17.98 13.78
N LYS A 90 10.53 -17.47 14.33
CA LYS A 90 11.42 -18.28 15.20
C LYS A 90 10.69 -18.82 16.43
N ALA A 91 9.86 -17.99 17.07
CA ALA A 91 9.05 -18.41 18.22
C ALA A 91 8.00 -19.47 17.85
N ALA A 92 7.50 -19.43 16.62
CA ALA A 92 6.59 -20.44 16.06
C ALA A 92 7.32 -21.72 15.61
N GLY A 93 8.66 -21.79 15.71
CA GLY A 93 9.46 -22.93 15.24
C GLY A 93 9.60 -22.99 13.72
N ALA A 94 9.26 -21.91 13.01
CA ALA A 94 9.41 -21.79 11.57
C ALA A 94 10.74 -21.12 11.19
N SER A 95 11.23 -21.38 9.97
CA SER A 95 12.43 -20.74 9.45
C SER A 95 12.03 -19.42 8.77
N PRO A 96 12.53 -18.27 9.25
CA PRO A 96 12.29 -16.99 8.59
C PRO A 96 13.01 -16.93 7.25
N VAL A 97 12.37 -16.35 6.22
CA VAL A 97 13.05 -16.00 4.98
C VAL A 97 14.06 -14.88 5.24
N ALA A 98 15.15 -14.88 4.48
CA ALA A 98 16.15 -13.81 4.47
C ALA A 98 15.84 -12.83 3.32
N ALA A 99 16.37 -11.62 3.40
CA ALA A 99 16.26 -10.61 2.36
C ALA A 99 16.78 -11.15 1.01
N CYS A 100 16.07 -10.85 -0.05
CA CYS A 100 16.49 -11.12 -1.42
C CYS A 100 17.43 -10.02 -1.93
N THR A 101 17.95 -10.17 -3.12
CA THR A 101 18.57 -9.09 -3.88
C THR A 101 17.48 -8.39 -4.70
N TYR A 102 17.45 -7.07 -4.63
CA TYR A 102 16.41 -6.27 -5.28
C TYR A 102 17.00 -5.34 -6.33
N ASN A 103 16.12 -4.86 -7.21
CA ASN A 103 16.42 -3.78 -8.16
C ASN A 103 15.26 -2.78 -8.14
N PHE A 104 15.53 -1.58 -7.67
CA PHE A 104 14.53 -0.51 -7.59
C PHE A 104 14.81 0.56 -8.65
N PRO A 105 13.88 0.83 -9.57
CA PRO A 105 14.10 1.73 -10.70
C PRO A 105 13.97 3.23 -10.33
N SER A 106 14.50 3.63 -9.17
CA SER A 106 14.53 5.04 -8.76
C SER A 106 15.84 5.69 -9.18
N THR A 107 15.77 6.84 -9.82
CA THR A 107 16.92 7.58 -10.36
C THR A 107 17.14 8.95 -9.70
N ASP A 108 16.19 9.42 -8.93
CA ASP A 108 16.19 10.67 -8.18
C ASP A 108 15.21 10.59 -6.99
N VAL A 109 15.19 11.63 -6.15
CA VAL A 109 14.30 11.70 -4.97
C VAL A 109 12.83 11.62 -5.37
N ASN A 110 12.42 12.23 -6.48
CA ASN A 110 11.01 12.23 -6.88
C ASN A 110 10.55 10.83 -7.29
N SER A 111 11.34 10.11 -8.09
CA SER A 111 11.05 8.73 -8.48
C SER A 111 11.15 7.77 -7.30
N PHE A 112 12.07 8.03 -6.35
CA PHE A 112 12.14 7.29 -5.08
C PHE A 112 10.85 7.44 -4.27
N LEU A 113 10.38 8.68 -4.05
CA LEU A 113 9.15 8.93 -3.28
C LEU A 113 7.89 8.42 -3.97
N ALA A 114 7.83 8.51 -5.31
CA ALA A 114 6.73 7.94 -6.07
C ALA A 114 6.67 6.41 -5.91
N LEU A 115 7.83 5.74 -5.96
CA LEU A 115 7.91 4.28 -5.72
C LEU A 115 7.60 3.94 -4.26
N ALA A 116 8.08 4.73 -3.28
CA ALA A 116 7.75 4.59 -1.89
C ALA A 116 6.21 4.59 -1.68
N SER A 117 5.52 5.61 -2.22
CA SER A 117 4.06 5.71 -2.13
C SER A 117 3.33 4.48 -2.69
N VAL A 118 3.85 3.92 -3.79
CA VAL A 118 3.30 2.69 -4.39
C VAL A 118 3.53 1.49 -3.48
N LEU A 119 4.75 1.30 -2.95
CA LEU A 119 5.10 0.15 -2.11
C LEU A 119 4.27 0.16 -0.82
N GLU A 120 4.21 1.28 -0.12
CA GLU A 120 3.38 1.42 1.09
C GLU A 120 1.89 1.10 0.84
N GLY A 121 1.36 1.58 -0.29
CA GLY A 121 -0.01 1.25 -0.67
C GLY A 121 -0.20 -0.23 -0.99
N VAL A 122 0.83 -0.92 -1.49
CA VAL A 122 0.83 -2.37 -1.67
C VAL A 122 0.94 -3.09 -0.33
N GLY A 123 1.76 -2.59 0.61
CA GLY A 123 1.86 -3.09 1.99
C GLY A 123 0.51 -3.06 2.70
N VAL A 124 -0.19 -1.91 2.67
CA VAL A 124 -1.58 -1.80 3.17
C VAL A 124 -2.48 -2.88 2.56
N SER A 125 -2.45 -3.02 1.24
CA SER A 125 -3.32 -3.97 0.51
C SER A 125 -2.98 -5.42 0.83
N ALA A 126 -1.70 -5.72 1.05
CA ALA A 126 -1.20 -7.05 1.39
C ALA A 126 -1.65 -7.49 2.79
N TYR A 127 -1.45 -6.64 3.79
CA TYR A 127 -1.91 -6.93 5.16
C TYR A 127 -3.42 -7.05 5.26
N LEU A 128 -4.15 -6.16 4.56
CA LEU A 128 -5.62 -6.19 4.55
C LEU A 128 -6.14 -7.47 3.88
N GLY A 129 -5.59 -7.87 2.73
CA GLY A 129 -6.00 -9.08 2.02
C GLY A 129 -5.62 -10.37 2.75
N ALA A 130 -4.48 -10.39 3.45
CA ALA A 130 -4.03 -11.55 4.23
C ALA A 130 -4.84 -11.75 5.52
N ALA A 131 -5.47 -10.70 6.06
CA ALA A 131 -6.09 -10.70 7.38
C ALA A 131 -7.09 -11.85 7.59
N ALA A 132 -7.94 -12.14 6.59
CA ALA A 132 -8.94 -13.19 6.67
C ALA A 132 -8.36 -14.62 6.69
N SER A 133 -7.08 -14.79 6.33
CA SER A 133 -6.39 -16.08 6.29
C SER A 133 -5.59 -16.37 7.57
N ILE A 134 -5.39 -15.38 8.43
CA ILE A 134 -4.63 -15.53 9.69
C ILE A 134 -5.53 -16.22 10.72
N MET A 135 -5.10 -17.38 11.21
CA MET A 135 -5.86 -18.20 12.17
C MET A 135 -5.54 -17.89 13.63
N ASN A 136 -4.38 -17.34 13.91
CA ASN A 136 -3.93 -17.01 15.26
C ASN A 136 -4.27 -15.55 15.59
N ASP A 137 -5.13 -15.34 16.60
CA ASP A 137 -5.59 -14.00 17.03
C ASP A 137 -4.44 -13.05 17.41
N THR A 138 -3.34 -13.60 17.95
CA THR A 138 -2.16 -12.79 18.29
C THR A 138 -1.46 -12.30 17.03
N TYR A 139 -1.34 -13.15 16.00
CA TYR A 139 -0.77 -12.75 14.72
C TYR A 139 -1.70 -11.81 13.96
N LEU A 140 -3.01 -12.03 14.03
CA LEU A 140 -3.98 -11.11 13.43
C LEU A 140 -3.90 -9.71 14.07
N THR A 141 -3.80 -9.64 15.41
CA THR A 141 -3.63 -8.37 16.13
C THR A 141 -2.32 -7.68 15.73
N ALA A 142 -1.23 -8.43 15.61
CA ALA A 142 0.07 -7.90 15.19
C ALA A 142 0.04 -7.41 13.73
N ALA A 143 -0.54 -8.19 12.81
CA ALA A 143 -0.72 -7.80 11.42
C ALA A 143 -1.58 -6.52 11.30
N GLY A 144 -2.67 -6.41 12.06
CA GLY A 144 -3.47 -5.20 12.14
C GLY A 144 -2.71 -3.99 12.69
N SER A 145 -1.77 -4.22 13.62
CA SER A 145 -0.90 -3.16 14.14
C SER A 145 0.06 -2.63 13.06
N ILE A 146 0.68 -3.51 12.28
CA ILE A 146 1.53 -3.14 11.15
C ILE A 146 0.69 -2.46 10.08
N LEU A 147 -0.42 -3.05 9.64
CA LEU A 147 -1.35 -2.47 8.66
C LEU A 147 -1.65 -0.99 8.91
N THR A 148 -1.89 -0.63 10.19
CA THR A 148 -2.20 0.77 10.52
C THR A 148 -0.98 1.69 10.46
N VAL A 149 0.24 1.19 10.56
CA VAL A 149 1.48 1.94 10.33
C VAL A 149 1.68 2.14 8.83
N GLU A 150 1.59 1.09 8.03
CA GLU A 150 1.61 1.14 6.56
C GLU A 150 0.64 2.19 6.00
N ALA A 151 -0.60 2.19 6.50
CA ALA A 151 -1.61 3.18 6.09
C ALA A 151 -1.19 4.62 6.43
N ARG A 152 -0.48 4.84 7.55
CA ARG A 152 0.06 6.16 7.91
C ARG A 152 1.24 6.57 7.03
N HIS A 153 2.16 5.64 6.73
CA HIS A 153 3.27 5.87 5.80
C HIS A 153 2.74 6.24 4.41
N SER A 154 1.83 5.41 3.86
CA SER A 154 1.16 5.67 2.58
C SER A 154 0.47 7.04 2.57
N ALA A 155 -0.33 7.38 3.59
CA ALA A 155 -1.01 8.66 3.67
C ALA A 155 -0.04 9.85 3.74
N TYR A 156 1.06 9.72 4.47
CA TYR A 156 2.11 10.73 4.58
C TYR A 156 2.81 10.99 3.24
N LEU A 157 3.20 9.93 2.54
CA LEU A 157 3.84 10.02 1.22
C LEU A 157 2.90 10.61 0.18
N ARG A 158 1.65 10.14 0.11
CA ARG A 158 0.62 10.68 -0.78
C ARG A 158 0.41 12.18 -0.57
N ALA A 159 0.29 12.63 0.70
CA ALA A 159 0.19 14.05 1.02
C ALA A 159 1.40 14.84 0.53
N SER A 160 2.60 14.30 0.69
CA SER A 160 3.86 14.94 0.31
C SER A 160 4.03 15.05 -1.21
N LEU A 161 3.45 14.11 -1.95
CA LEU A 161 3.38 14.10 -3.41
C LEU A 161 2.23 14.96 -3.97
N GLY A 162 1.44 15.60 -3.10
CA GLY A 162 0.27 16.41 -3.50
C GLY A 162 -0.96 15.60 -3.87
N GLU A 163 -0.96 14.33 -3.57
CA GLU A 163 -2.09 13.43 -3.73
C GLU A 163 -3.04 13.49 -2.53
N LYS A 164 -4.23 12.89 -2.66
CA LYS A 164 -5.15 12.76 -1.53
C LYS A 164 -4.67 11.68 -0.57
N PRO A 165 -4.32 12.03 0.70
CA PRO A 165 -3.84 11.02 1.67
C PRO A 165 -4.89 9.96 2.02
N TYR A 166 -6.17 10.28 1.87
CA TYR A 166 -7.33 9.39 2.09
C TYR A 166 -8.29 9.56 0.90
N ALA A 167 -7.93 8.98 -0.23
CA ALA A 167 -8.62 9.17 -1.50
C ALA A 167 -10.05 8.60 -1.50
N GLN A 168 -10.27 7.51 -0.77
CA GLN A 168 -11.54 6.80 -0.63
C GLN A 168 -11.78 6.36 0.82
N ALA A 169 -12.96 5.82 1.10
CA ALA A 169 -13.37 5.45 2.46
C ALA A 169 -12.78 4.11 2.94
N PHE A 170 -12.32 3.27 2.01
CA PHE A 170 -11.81 1.93 2.28
C PHE A 170 -10.57 1.68 1.44
N ASP A 171 -9.56 1.04 2.03
CA ASP A 171 -8.41 0.54 1.28
C ASP A 171 -8.79 -0.74 0.52
N ASN A 172 -8.04 -1.02 -0.55
CA ASN A 172 -8.33 -2.14 -1.42
C ASN A 172 -7.51 -3.37 -1.00
N PRO A 173 -8.13 -4.48 -0.59
CA PRO A 173 -7.41 -5.70 -0.29
C PRO A 173 -6.87 -6.34 -1.57
N LEU A 174 -5.68 -6.93 -1.51
CA LEU A 174 -5.14 -7.78 -2.57
C LEU A 174 -4.88 -9.19 -2.04
N GLU A 175 -5.19 -10.19 -2.86
CA GLU A 175 -4.87 -11.58 -2.59
C GLU A 175 -3.35 -11.84 -2.74
N PHE A 176 -2.87 -12.94 -2.17
CA PHE A 176 -1.44 -13.26 -2.11
C PHE A 176 -0.76 -13.26 -3.49
N ASN A 177 -1.38 -13.84 -4.51
CA ASN A 177 -0.83 -13.89 -5.87
C ASN A 177 -0.84 -12.53 -6.56
N GLU A 178 -1.84 -11.69 -6.28
CA GLU A 178 -1.94 -10.32 -6.80
C GLU A 178 -0.79 -9.47 -6.27
N VAL A 179 -0.56 -9.48 -4.94
CA VAL A 179 0.54 -8.75 -4.32
C VAL A 179 1.89 -9.28 -4.81
N TYR A 180 2.06 -10.61 -4.86
CA TYR A 180 3.31 -11.19 -5.36
C TYR A 180 3.58 -10.81 -6.82
N THR A 181 2.54 -10.69 -7.64
CA THR A 181 2.67 -10.20 -9.03
C THR A 181 3.22 -8.79 -9.09
N VAL A 182 2.78 -7.91 -8.18
CA VAL A 182 3.25 -6.51 -8.14
C VAL A 182 4.66 -6.40 -7.54
N ALA A 183 4.98 -7.20 -6.53
CA ALA A 183 6.26 -7.15 -5.83
C ALA A 183 7.40 -7.89 -6.55
N SER A 184 7.10 -9.00 -7.23
CA SER A 184 8.12 -9.86 -7.85
C SER A 184 9.02 -9.18 -8.89
N PRO A 185 8.59 -8.15 -9.67
CA PRO A 185 9.48 -7.45 -10.59
C PRO A 185 10.68 -6.74 -9.92
N PHE A 186 10.60 -6.45 -8.64
CA PHE A 186 11.70 -5.86 -7.87
C PHE A 186 12.70 -6.91 -7.36
N ILE A 187 12.33 -8.20 -7.35
CA ILE A 187 13.14 -9.30 -6.82
C ILE A 187 14.06 -9.84 -7.93
N VAL A 188 15.37 -9.69 -7.76
CA VAL A 188 16.37 -10.21 -8.70
C VAL A 188 16.70 -11.68 -8.40
N SER A 189 16.98 -11.97 -7.13
CA SER A 189 17.26 -13.34 -6.66
C SER A 189 17.10 -13.43 -5.15
N CYS A 190 16.75 -14.61 -4.68
CA CYS A 190 16.65 -14.88 -3.24
C CYS A 190 17.67 -15.94 -2.81
N PRO A 191 18.09 -15.93 -1.54
CA PRO A 191 18.94 -16.98 -0.99
C PRO A 191 18.30 -18.35 -1.13
N SER A 192 19.08 -19.36 -1.45
CA SER A 192 18.61 -20.75 -1.57
C SER A 192 18.06 -21.35 -0.27
N SER A 193 18.36 -20.71 0.86
CA SER A 193 17.80 -21.04 2.18
C SER A 193 16.35 -20.63 2.36
N ASN A 194 15.84 -19.72 1.52
CA ASN A 194 14.45 -19.31 1.60
C ASN A 194 13.54 -20.43 1.09
N GLY A 195 12.57 -20.82 1.90
CA GLY A 195 11.53 -21.74 1.47
C GLY A 195 10.70 -21.14 0.32
N ALA A 196 10.12 -22.01 -0.50
CA ALA A 196 9.18 -21.58 -1.53
C ALA A 196 7.92 -21.00 -0.86
N LEU A 197 7.53 -19.80 -1.25
CA LEU A 197 6.25 -19.23 -0.84
C LEU A 197 5.11 -19.90 -1.65
N PRO A 198 3.94 -20.12 -1.06
CA PRO A 198 2.79 -20.72 -1.75
C PRO A 198 2.07 -19.68 -2.62
N VAL A 199 2.81 -18.93 -3.42
CA VAL A 199 2.32 -17.85 -4.27
C VAL A 199 2.85 -17.98 -5.69
N LYS A 200 2.09 -17.46 -6.66
CA LYS A 200 2.45 -17.45 -8.07
C LYS A 200 2.08 -16.11 -8.68
N ALA A 201 3.04 -15.50 -9.39
CA ALA A 201 2.75 -14.29 -10.16
C ALA A 201 1.85 -14.61 -11.37
N PHE A 202 0.89 -13.73 -11.61
CA PHE A 202 0.15 -13.67 -12.86
C PHE A 202 1.01 -13.06 -13.99
N PRO A 203 0.61 -13.20 -15.26
CA PRO A 203 1.14 -12.36 -16.31
C PRO A 203 1.04 -10.89 -15.93
N ALA A 204 2.13 -10.14 -16.07
CA ALA A 204 2.14 -8.71 -15.70
C ALA A 204 1.08 -7.94 -16.50
N LEU A 205 0.52 -6.92 -15.90
CA LEU A 205 -0.35 -5.94 -16.56
C LEU A 205 0.21 -4.55 -16.27
N THR A 206 0.52 -3.79 -17.31
CA THR A 206 1.15 -2.47 -17.17
C THR A 206 0.30 -1.40 -17.83
N MET A 207 0.34 -0.18 -17.29
CA MET A 207 -0.19 0.99 -17.99
C MET A 207 0.83 1.47 -19.03
N SER A 208 0.38 1.74 -20.25
CA SER A 208 1.23 2.31 -21.30
C SER A 208 1.20 3.83 -21.37
N ASP A 209 0.28 4.48 -20.69
CA ASP A 209 0.13 5.93 -20.61
C ASP A 209 0.10 6.36 -19.14
N MET A 210 0.93 7.32 -18.80
CA MET A 210 1.13 7.85 -17.44
C MET A 210 0.43 9.22 -17.27
N SER A 211 -0.57 9.54 -18.07
CA SER A 211 -1.37 10.76 -17.90
C SER A 211 -2.17 10.69 -16.59
N ALA A 212 -2.57 11.87 -16.08
CA ALA A 212 -3.41 11.95 -14.89
C ALA A 212 -4.72 11.19 -15.11
N VAL A 213 -4.96 10.17 -14.31
CA VAL A 213 -6.15 9.32 -14.40
C VAL A 213 -7.21 9.85 -13.45
N VAL A 214 -8.43 9.99 -13.96
CA VAL A 214 -9.62 10.31 -13.15
C VAL A 214 -10.77 9.40 -13.57
N THR A 215 -11.81 9.30 -12.76
CA THR A 215 -13.04 8.60 -13.16
C THR A 215 -13.52 9.04 -14.54
N GLY A 216 -13.79 8.08 -15.41
CA GLY A 216 -14.15 8.29 -16.83
C GLY A 216 -12.96 8.44 -17.78
N SER A 217 -11.71 8.50 -17.30
CA SER A 217 -10.53 8.43 -18.16
C SER A 217 -10.42 7.08 -18.84
N LYS A 218 -9.93 7.06 -20.08
CA LYS A 218 -9.49 5.84 -20.74
C LYS A 218 -8.04 5.56 -20.35
N VAL A 219 -7.77 4.33 -19.92
CA VAL A 219 -6.45 3.83 -19.54
C VAL A 219 -6.05 2.73 -20.50
N ASN A 220 -4.85 2.83 -21.07
CA ASN A 220 -4.31 1.81 -21.94
C ASN A 220 -3.47 0.82 -21.13
N LEU A 221 -3.84 -0.44 -21.21
CA LEU A 221 -3.21 -1.57 -20.52
C LEU A 221 -2.50 -2.47 -21.51
N MET A 222 -1.38 -3.07 -21.08
CA MET A 222 -0.64 -4.05 -21.86
C MET A 222 -0.33 -5.25 -20.97
N ALA A 223 -0.82 -6.42 -21.38
CA ALA A 223 -0.47 -7.67 -20.72
C ALA A 223 0.90 -8.18 -21.19
N GLY A 224 1.68 -8.67 -20.23
CA GLY A 224 3.04 -9.15 -20.43
C GLY A 224 3.09 -10.60 -20.93
N SER A 225 4.31 -11.15 -20.92
CA SER A 225 4.58 -12.53 -21.30
C SER A 225 3.77 -13.52 -20.43
N GLY A 226 3.28 -14.60 -21.06
CA GLY A 226 2.44 -15.60 -20.40
C GLY A 226 0.95 -15.30 -20.46
N PHE A 227 0.53 -14.13 -20.97
CA PHE A 227 -0.88 -13.87 -21.25
C PHE A 227 -1.38 -14.76 -22.39
N ASP A 228 -2.52 -15.41 -22.18
CA ASP A 228 -3.14 -16.24 -23.22
C ASP A 228 -3.85 -15.36 -24.26
N MET A 229 -3.21 -15.20 -25.42
CA MET A 229 -3.75 -14.42 -26.54
C MET A 229 -5.03 -15.00 -27.14
N SER A 230 -5.37 -16.25 -26.85
CA SER A 230 -6.61 -16.91 -27.29
C SER A 230 -7.77 -16.73 -26.30
N ALA A 231 -7.50 -16.12 -25.12
CA ALA A 231 -8.51 -15.93 -24.11
C ALA A 231 -9.62 -15.01 -24.63
N THR A 232 -10.84 -15.45 -24.45
CA THR A 232 -12.07 -14.74 -24.82
C THR A 232 -12.89 -14.43 -23.55
N ASP A 233 -13.87 -13.57 -23.68
CA ASP A 233 -14.74 -13.17 -22.57
C ASP A 233 -13.96 -12.58 -21.39
N ILE A 234 -13.05 -11.62 -21.72
CA ILE A 234 -12.22 -10.93 -20.74
C ILE A 234 -12.86 -9.60 -20.37
N MET A 235 -12.92 -9.33 -19.06
CA MET A 235 -13.35 -8.08 -18.47
C MET A 235 -12.22 -7.48 -17.63
N ALA A 236 -12.22 -6.17 -17.48
CA ALA A 236 -11.43 -5.51 -16.45
C ALA A 236 -12.19 -5.48 -15.12
N ALA A 237 -11.50 -5.83 -14.04
CA ALA A 237 -12.03 -5.75 -12.68
C ALA A 237 -11.14 -4.82 -11.85
N PHE A 238 -11.71 -3.73 -11.34
CA PHE A 238 -11.05 -2.90 -10.33
C PHE A 238 -11.33 -3.49 -8.96
N ILE A 239 -10.28 -3.87 -8.24
CA ILE A 239 -10.40 -4.53 -6.94
C ILE A 239 -10.84 -3.53 -5.88
N THR A 240 -11.87 -3.85 -5.12
CA THR A 240 -12.33 -3.09 -3.94
C THR A 240 -12.77 -4.02 -2.82
N VAL A 241 -12.80 -3.52 -1.59
CA VAL A 241 -13.22 -4.30 -0.42
C VAL A 241 -14.68 -4.78 -0.52
N THR A 242 -15.52 -4.08 -1.30
CA THR A 242 -16.94 -4.46 -1.51
C THR A 242 -17.13 -5.40 -2.69
N GLY A 243 -16.05 -5.88 -3.27
CA GLY A 243 -16.01 -6.70 -4.47
C GLY A 243 -15.56 -5.92 -5.71
N PRO A 244 -15.32 -6.62 -6.82
CA PRO A 244 -14.78 -6.01 -8.03
C PRO A 244 -15.77 -5.05 -8.69
N VAL A 245 -15.27 -3.88 -9.11
CA VAL A 245 -16.01 -2.97 -9.98
C VAL A 245 -15.64 -3.30 -11.43
N TRP A 246 -16.58 -3.85 -12.15
CA TRP A 246 -16.38 -4.32 -13.51
C TRP A 246 -16.40 -3.19 -14.53
N ALA A 247 -15.49 -3.23 -15.48
CA ALA A 247 -15.43 -2.29 -16.58
C ALA A 247 -15.26 -3.02 -17.91
N PRO A 248 -15.98 -2.59 -18.98
CA PRO A 248 -15.76 -3.11 -20.31
C PRO A 248 -14.33 -2.92 -20.78
N LEU A 249 -13.79 -3.93 -21.47
CA LEU A 249 -12.45 -3.94 -22.00
C LEU A 249 -12.51 -3.87 -23.53
N GLU A 250 -11.86 -2.86 -24.12
CA GLU A 250 -11.72 -2.70 -25.56
C GLU A 250 -10.37 -3.31 -25.98
N SER A 251 -10.38 -4.39 -26.78
CA SER A 251 -9.14 -4.98 -27.30
C SER A 251 -8.56 -4.10 -28.41
N MET A 252 -7.25 -3.82 -28.30
CA MET A 252 -6.48 -3.07 -29.31
C MET A 252 -5.55 -3.98 -30.12
N GLY A 253 -5.63 -5.31 -29.90
CA GLY A 253 -4.69 -6.30 -30.45
C GLY A 253 -3.38 -6.40 -29.69
N GLU A 254 -2.59 -7.42 -29.96
CA GLU A 254 -1.25 -7.62 -29.36
C GLU A 254 -1.20 -7.52 -27.83
N ALA A 255 -2.16 -8.11 -27.12
CA ALA A 255 -2.30 -8.04 -25.65
C ALA A 255 -2.46 -6.60 -25.11
N LYS A 256 -2.87 -5.67 -25.93
CA LYS A 256 -3.16 -4.28 -25.57
C LYS A 256 -4.67 -4.08 -25.42
N PHE A 257 -5.05 -3.30 -24.43
CA PHE A 257 -6.43 -3.08 -24.07
C PHE A 257 -6.65 -1.63 -23.64
N THR A 258 -7.87 -1.16 -23.81
CA THR A 258 -8.30 0.10 -23.23
C THR A 258 -9.47 -0.16 -22.30
N VAL A 259 -9.43 0.43 -21.11
CA VAL A 259 -10.50 0.38 -20.12
C VAL A 259 -10.87 1.79 -19.69
N THR A 260 -12.15 2.04 -19.47
CA THR A 260 -12.62 3.29 -18.87
C THR A 260 -12.66 3.12 -17.34
N VAL A 261 -12.00 4.00 -16.61
CA VAL A 261 -11.99 4.00 -15.14
C VAL A 261 -13.41 4.20 -14.63
N PRO A 262 -13.99 3.25 -13.90
CA PRO A 262 -15.37 3.33 -13.43
C PRO A 262 -15.52 4.29 -12.25
N GLU A 263 -16.77 4.63 -11.92
CA GLU A 263 -17.08 5.25 -10.63
C GLU A 263 -16.84 4.27 -9.48
N GLY A 264 -16.57 4.82 -8.29
CA GLY A 264 -16.36 4.00 -7.07
C GLY A 264 -14.90 3.62 -6.80
N VAL A 265 -13.95 4.03 -7.65
CA VAL A 265 -12.52 3.83 -7.43
C VAL A 265 -11.80 5.17 -7.33
N ALA A 266 -10.83 5.30 -6.40
CA ALA A 266 -10.02 6.49 -6.21
C ALA A 266 -8.72 6.15 -5.46
N GLY A 267 -7.69 6.98 -5.63
CA GLY A 267 -6.36 6.75 -5.07
C GLY A 267 -5.66 5.58 -5.74
N GLN A 268 -4.76 4.93 -5.01
CA GLN A 268 -4.09 3.74 -5.51
C GLN A 268 -5.11 2.61 -5.68
N SER A 269 -5.37 2.27 -6.90
CA SER A 269 -6.35 1.28 -7.32
C SER A 269 -5.69 0.19 -8.14
N TYR A 270 -6.29 -0.98 -8.19
CA TYR A 270 -5.72 -2.14 -8.85
C TYR A 270 -6.71 -2.67 -9.89
N VAL A 271 -6.25 -2.88 -11.10
CA VAL A 271 -7.04 -3.46 -12.17
C VAL A 271 -6.44 -4.78 -12.61
N VAL A 272 -7.26 -5.82 -12.67
CA VAL A 272 -6.92 -7.13 -13.20
C VAL A 272 -7.74 -7.42 -14.45
N LEU A 273 -7.20 -8.25 -15.34
CA LEU A 273 -7.96 -8.85 -16.44
C LEU A 273 -8.47 -10.20 -15.99
N VAL A 274 -9.77 -10.43 -16.15
CA VAL A 274 -10.48 -11.59 -15.62
C VAL A 274 -11.27 -12.26 -16.72
N LYS A 275 -11.23 -13.59 -16.79
CA LYS A 275 -12.10 -14.37 -17.64
C LYS A 275 -13.48 -14.51 -17.02
N GLY A 276 -14.52 -14.05 -17.72
CA GLY A 276 -15.87 -13.93 -17.16
C GLY A 276 -16.05 -12.67 -16.32
N ASN A 277 -17.18 -12.55 -15.63
CA ASN A 277 -17.55 -11.34 -14.89
C ASN A 277 -18.19 -11.61 -13.52
N ASN A 278 -17.98 -12.77 -12.94
CA ASN A 278 -18.65 -13.15 -11.70
C ASN A 278 -17.79 -12.89 -10.44
N MET A 279 -16.49 -13.13 -10.54
CA MET A 279 -15.52 -12.95 -9.46
C MET A 279 -14.14 -12.67 -10.04
N ALA A 280 -13.31 -11.95 -9.32
CA ALA A 280 -11.87 -11.82 -9.57
C ALA A 280 -11.16 -12.71 -8.54
N THR A 281 -10.71 -13.88 -8.97
CA THR A 281 -10.02 -14.87 -8.12
C THR A 281 -8.81 -15.43 -8.85
N ASP A 282 -7.91 -16.07 -8.13
CA ASP A 282 -6.72 -16.69 -8.70
C ASP A 282 -7.01 -17.64 -9.89
N ASP A 283 -8.20 -18.25 -9.92
CA ASP A 283 -8.56 -19.24 -10.96
C ASP A 283 -8.97 -18.57 -12.28
N ASN A 284 -9.40 -17.31 -12.25
CA ASN A 284 -9.90 -16.63 -13.44
C ASN A 284 -9.20 -15.29 -13.77
N ILE A 285 -8.29 -14.82 -12.93
CA ILE A 285 -7.39 -13.71 -13.27
C ILE A 285 -6.41 -14.20 -14.34
N VAL A 286 -6.37 -13.51 -15.48
CA VAL A 286 -5.51 -13.85 -16.62
C VAL A 286 -4.33 -12.90 -16.79
N ALA A 287 -4.37 -11.70 -16.17
CA ALA A 287 -3.24 -10.78 -16.08
C ALA A 287 -3.48 -9.72 -14.99
N GLY A 288 -2.41 -9.21 -14.39
CA GLY A 288 -2.44 -8.14 -13.42
C GLY A 288 -2.21 -8.60 -11.99
N PRO A 289 -2.30 -7.67 -11.03
CA PRO A 289 -2.87 -6.34 -11.20
C PRO A 289 -1.93 -5.32 -11.84
N ALA A 290 -2.50 -4.33 -12.54
CA ALA A 290 -1.85 -3.07 -12.81
C ALA A 290 -2.27 -2.05 -11.74
N ILE A 291 -1.32 -1.22 -11.31
CA ILE A 291 -1.57 -0.13 -10.37
C ILE A 291 -2.01 1.10 -11.14
N VAL A 292 -3.13 1.68 -10.74
CA VAL A 292 -3.71 2.89 -11.33
C VAL A 292 -3.96 3.91 -10.23
N GLU A 293 -3.24 5.04 -10.27
CA GLU A 293 -3.53 6.14 -9.36
C GLU A 293 -4.69 6.99 -9.91
N VAL A 294 -5.84 6.91 -9.24
CA VAL A 294 -7.07 7.60 -9.66
C VAL A 294 -7.31 8.84 -8.82
N GLY A 295 -7.07 10.02 -9.42
CA GLY A 295 -7.36 11.30 -8.82
C GLY A 295 -8.84 11.66 -8.85
N LYS A 296 -9.25 12.63 -8.03
CA LYS A 296 -10.60 13.20 -8.13
C LYS A 296 -10.67 14.19 -9.30
N LYS A 297 -11.74 14.14 -10.09
CA LYS A 297 -11.99 15.08 -11.19
C LYS A 297 -11.90 16.54 -10.67
N GLY A 298 -10.97 17.32 -11.22
CA GLY A 298 -10.71 18.70 -10.80
C GLY A 298 -9.50 18.89 -9.86
N ALA A 299 -8.84 17.84 -9.39
CA ALA A 299 -7.53 17.95 -8.78
C ALA A 299 -6.51 18.28 -9.89
N LYS A 300 -5.69 19.33 -9.69
CA LYS A 300 -4.55 19.58 -10.58
C LYS A 300 -3.58 18.42 -10.38
N GLY A 301 -3.45 17.56 -11.39
CA GLY A 301 -2.63 16.38 -11.33
C GLY A 301 -1.17 16.74 -11.04
N SER A 302 -0.62 16.20 -9.98
CA SER A 302 0.81 16.02 -9.84
C SER A 302 1.21 14.87 -10.75
N MET A 303 1.88 15.17 -11.86
CA MET A 303 2.39 14.14 -12.76
C MET A 303 3.67 13.57 -12.18
N MET A 304 3.62 12.37 -11.63
CA MET A 304 4.80 11.53 -11.46
C MET A 304 4.62 10.25 -12.25
N GLY A 305 5.18 10.24 -13.45
CA GLY A 305 5.21 9.08 -14.32
C GLY A 305 6.36 8.17 -13.96
N MET A 306 6.08 6.95 -13.51
CA MET A 306 7.05 5.86 -13.56
C MET A 306 7.05 5.26 -14.96
N GLY A 307 7.93 5.79 -15.81
CA GLY A 307 8.23 5.20 -17.11
C GLY A 307 9.34 4.18 -16.95
N MET A 308 9.07 2.90 -16.98
CA MET A 308 10.06 1.91 -17.43
C MET A 308 10.18 2.02 -18.95
N GLY A 309 11.08 2.86 -19.41
CA GLY A 309 11.34 3.00 -20.84
C GLY A 309 12.51 3.91 -21.14
N ASN A 310 13.58 3.34 -21.69
CA ASN A 310 14.72 4.06 -22.31
C ASN A 310 14.23 5.05 -23.35
N GLY A 311 14.69 6.31 -23.27
CA GLY A 311 14.57 7.24 -24.40
C GLY A 311 14.93 8.69 -24.07
N MET A 312 16.10 9.11 -24.48
CA MET A 312 16.57 10.50 -24.45
C MET A 312 15.63 11.49 -25.16
N GLY A 313 15.41 12.64 -24.54
CA GLY A 313 14.82 13.79 -25.23
C GLY A 313 14.89 15.08 -24.40
N LYS A 314 15.96 15.85 -24.56
CA LYS A 314 16.09 17.20 -24.02
C LYS A 314 15.07 18.14 -24.65
N LYS A 315 14.28 18.84 -23.84
CA LYS A 315 13.66 20.12 -24.24
C LYS A 315 13.80 21.14 -23.10
N ASN A 316 14.51 22.25 -23.44
CA ASN A 316 14.62 23.45 -22.62
C ASN A 316 13.25 24.11 -22.43
N MET A 317 12.87 24.42 -21.20
CA MET A 317 11.83 25.40 -20.91
C MET A 317 12.40 26.50 -20.01
N THR A 318 12.41 27.70 -20.55
CA THR A 318 12.79 28.94 -19.87
C THR A 318 11.64 29.42 -19.01
N MET A 319 11.86 29.54 -17.69
CA MET A 319 10.89 30.13 -16.79
C MET A 319 11.21 31.61 -16.52
N SER A 320 10.20 32.45 -16.71
CA SER A 320 10.19 33.88 -16.37
C SER A 320 9.86 34.03 -14.87
N MET A 321 10.75 34.70 -14.14
CA MET A 321 10.55 35.07 -12.74
C MET A 321 9.80 36.41 -12.61
N SER A 322 8.69 36.40 -11.86
CA SER A 322 8.06 37.61 -11.31
C SER A 322 8.25 37.66 -9.80
N SER A 323 8.83 38.76 -9.32
CA SER A 323 9.16 39.01 -7.90
C SER A 323 7.93 39.31 -7.04
N PRO A 324 7.87 38.89 -5.75
CA PRO A 324 6.84 39.35 -4.82
C PRO A 324 7.27 40.54 -4.00
N SER A 325 6.32 41.46 -3.80
CA SER A 325 6.38 42.68 -3.01
C SER A 325 6.46 42.44 -1.49
N ALA A 326 7.17 43.30 -0.81
CA ALA A 326 7.46 43.29 0.61
C ALA A 326 6.23 43.51 1.51
N MET A 327 6.19 42.83 2.66
CA MET A 327 5.31 43.14 3.79
C MET A 327 6.11 43.67 4.99
N PRO A 328 5.53 44.55 5.82
CA PRO A 328 6.26 45.27 6.85
C PRO A 328 6.39 44.50 8.17
N THR A 329 7.54 44.66 8.80
CA THR A 329 7.91 44.15 10.11
C THR A 329 7.16 44.84 11.25
N ARG A 330 6.65 44.06 12.20
CA ARG A 330 6.26 44.58 13.53
C ARG A 330 7.03 43.78 14.60
N ALA A 331 7.90 44.49 15.29
CA ALA A 331 8.61 44.02 16.46
C ALA A 331 7.69 43.97 17.69
N SER A 332 7.79 42.93 18.50
CA SER A 332 7.43 42.98 19.91
C SER A 332 8.33 42.03 20.71
N THR A 333 9.06 42.67 21.62
CA THR A 333 9.92 42.09 22.64
C THR A 333 9.07 41.54 23.78
N SER A 334 9.33 40.30 24.24
CA SER A 334 9.07 39.93 25.63
C SER A 334 10.06 38.88 26.08
N SER A 335 10.82 39.23 27.08
CA SER A 335 11.80 38.41 27.81
C SER A 335 11.13 37.49 28.82
N MET A 336 11.56 36.22 28.88
CA MET A 336 11.29 35.35 30.02
C MET A 336 12.58 34.68 30.51
N PRO A 337 12.69 34.38 31.80
CA PRO A 337 13.95 34.08 32.44
C PRO A 337 14.34 32.60 32.35
N ARG A 338 15.63 32.41 32.32
CA ARG A 338 16.35 31.12 32.32
C ARG A 338 16.31 30.53 33.73
N SER A 339 15.84 29.28 33.87
CA SER A 339 16.17 28.45 35.03
C SER A 339 16.95 27.20 34.57
N SER A 340 18.15 27.11 35.08
CA SER A 340 19.07 25.97 34.92
C SER A 340 18.74 24.91 35.94
N THR A 341 18.45 23.69 35.50
CA THR A 341 18.61 22.48 36.36
C THR A 341 19.31 21.38 35.52
N SER A 342 20.51 21.06 35.98
CA SER A 342 21.27 19.91 35.52
C SER A 342 20.59 18.61 35.95
N ALA A 343 20.34 17.68 35.03
CA ALA A 343 19.96 16.33 35.33
C ALA A 343 20.95 15.35 34.67
N THR A 344 21.48 14.52 35.49
CA THR A 344 22.46 13.46 35.26
C THR A 344 21.86 12.38 34.32
N ALA A 345 22.62 11.99 33.30
CA ALA A 345 22.27 10.90 32.41
C ALA A 345 22.39 9.56 33.14
N ALA A 346 21.30 8.84 33.24
CA ALA A 346 21.29 7.42 33.58
C ALA A 346 21.07 6.63 32.25
N ALA A 347 22.05 5.74 31.98
CA ALA A 347 21.97 4.82 30.86
C ALA A 347 20.86 3.79 31.12
N SER A 348 19.85 3.78 30.27
CA SER A 348 18.83 2.73 30.24
C SER A 348 19.20 1.67 29.22
N SER A 349 19.47 0.46 29.70
CA SER A 349 19.63 -0.75 28.93
C SER A 349 18.29 -1.10 28.28
N SER A 350 18.24 -1.20 26.94
CA SER A 350 17.09 -1.67 26.18
C SER A 350 16.89 -3.17 26.42
N SER A 351 15.86 -3.54 27.14
CA SER A 351 15.37 -4.92 27.20
C SER A 351 14.34 -5.13 26.08
N SER A 352 14.62 -6.07 25.18
CA SER A 352 13.67 -6.57 24.18
C SER A 352 12.39 -7.08 24.87
N PRO A 353 11.21 -6.86 24.31
CA PRO A 353 9.97 -7.39 24.88
C PRO A 353 9.93 -8.91 24.76
N VAL A 354 9.92 -9.59 25.88
CA VAL A 354 9.68 -11.04 25.96
C VAL A 354 8.17 -11.25 26.00
N PHE A 355 7.62 -11.87 24.97
CA PHE A 355 6.23 -12.33 24.99
C PHE A 355 6.08 -13.50 25.95
N ASN A 356 5.55 -13.23 27.14
CA ASN A 356 5.15 -14.28 28.09
C ASN A 356 3.82 -14.86 27.64
N SER A 357 3.81 -16.18 27.42
CA SER A 357 2.60 -16.99 27.21
C SER A 357 1.57 -16.72 28.32
N ALA A 358 0.40 -16.24 27.93
CA ALA A 358 -0.67 -15.96 28.86
C ALA A 358 -1.13 -17.24 29.55
N LYS A 359 -0.92 -17.33 30.88
CA LYS A 359 -1.55 -18.30 31.75
C LYS A 359 -3.06 -18.09 31.71
N LYS A 360 -3.83 -19.17 31.43
CA LYS A 360 -5.28 -19.22 31.64
C LYS A 360 -5.61 -18.75 33.05
N MET A 361 -6.19 -17.57 33.18
CA MET A 361 -6.86 -17.15 34.42
C MET A 361 -8.38 -17.41 34.25
N SER A 362 -8.87 -18.41 34.97
CA SER A 362 -10.29 -18.56 35.25
C SER A 362 -10.65 -17.60 36.39
N GLY A 363 -11.57 -16.69 36.16
CA GLY A 363 -12.10 -15.86 37.23
C GLY A 363 -12.80 -14.60 36.74
N SER A 364 -14.11 -14.61 36.84
CA SER A 364 -15.06 -13.50 36.97
C SER A 364 -15.10 -12.41 35.93
N ILE A 365 -16.16 -12.43 35.17
CA ILE A 365 -16.71 -11.43 34.29
C ILE A 365 -17.10 -10.19 35.10
N ILE A 366 -16.41 -9.05 34.89
CA ILE A 366 -16.99 -7.70 34.99
C ILE A 366 -16.29 -6.81 33.95
N GLY A 367 -17.06 -6.40 32.92
CA GLY A 367 -16.92 -5.14 32.21
C GLY A 367 -15.79 -4.99 31.20
N VAL A 368 -15.91 -5.60 30.01
CA VAL A 368 -15.39 -4.99 28.78
C VAL A 368 -16.48 -5.17 27.70
N VAL A 369 -17.45 -4.28 27.72
CA VAL A 369 -18.33 -4.00 26.58
C VAL A 369 -17.61 -2.92 25.78
N GLY A 370 -16.88 -3.31 24.74
CA GLY A 370 -16.22 -2.32 23.89
C GLY A 370 -15.48 -2.89 22.68
N ALA A 371 -14.85 -4.04 22.81
CA ALA A 371 -14.05 -4.62 21.72
C ALA A 371 -14.84 -5.56 20.78
N GLY A 372 -15.93 -6.16 21.26
CA GLY A 372 -16.72 -7.08 20.44
C GLY A 372 -17.65 -6.42 19.41
N ALA A 373 -17.97 -5.14 19.58
CA ALA A 373 -18.87 -4.42 18.67
C ALA A 373 -18.16 -3.89 17.41
N PHE A 374 -16.84 -3.71 17.45
CA PHE A 374 -16.08 -3.21 16.30
C PHE A 374 -15.76 -4.31 15.28
N ALA A 375 -15.55 -5.55 15.73
CA ALA A 375 -15.29 -6.67 14.83
C ALA A 375 -16.55 -7.13 14.07
N ALA A 376 -17.75 -6.94 14.62
CA ALA A 376 -19.00 -7.29 13.96
C ALA A 376 -19.52 -6.25 12.96
N ALA A 377 -18.89 -5.06 12.89
CA ALA A 377 -19.21 -4.01 11.92
C ALA A 377 -18.29 -4.01 10.68
N LEU A 378 -17.28 -4.89 10.66
CA LEU A 378 -16.33 -5.02 9.55
C LEU A 378 -16.45 -6.37 8.80
N MET A 379 -17.42 -7.22 9.20
CA MET A 379 -17.76 -8.43 8.44
C MET A 379 -19.07 -8.28 7.68
#